data_13daa5e34b3cac071072d18fd6b224c0
#
_entry.id   13daa5e34b3cac071072d18fd6b224c0
#
_cell.length_a   1.000
_cell.length_b   1.000
_cell.length_c   1.000
_cell.angle_alpha   90.00
_cell.angle_beta   90.00
_cell.angle_gamma   90.00
#
_symmetry.space_group_name_H-M   'P 1'
#
loop_
_entity.id
_entity.type
_entity.pdbx_description
1 polymer ?
#
loop_
_entity_poly.entity_id
_entity_poly.type
_entity_poly.pdbx_seq_one_letter_code
_entity_poly.pdbx_strand_id
1 'polypeptide(L)'
;MPEALTKFVRAAAAGAVIAASAGCSGAVTGTGTASGAAAGSGPARAAAPAEPAALHRLPPVTGLLFTPHVRSAEAQQKVAIACMAERGYRYAPVPPPRNPGGEGGDDERPQPFGLESTAPPRAAAPTVSPEAPPRPGSPESTDAYARALFGDEARRVTARGLRLSVSRPGDGCLAEAETRLLGDGRMRWLQVRIRLFEAQEDARQEVEKDSAFRAVTTRWRECMDRAGIKAEDPVQVQRSLRSDEERRTGPVAAADLRCKAETGYLTTAYERLAAVQQRWLDAHPDIGRDWKKLSARQEKAAGEVLATATAAPSTTTTVFRP
;
A
#
# COMPACT_ATOMS: atom_id res chain seq x y z
N MET A 1 16.64 -34.60 -24.09
CA MET A 1 17.29 -34.72 -22.79
C MET A 1 18.38 -33.68 -22.69
N PRO A 2 18.46 -32.77 -21.73
CA PRO A 2 18.34 -33.03 -20.31
C PRO A 2 17.33 -32.09 -19.59
N GLU A 3 16.95 -32.54 -18.39
CA GLU A 3 16.14 -31.87 -17.38
C GLU A 3 16.75 -30.59 -16.86
N ALA A 4 15.94 -29.54 -16.65
CA ALA A 4 16.29 -28.37 -15.87
C ALA A 4 15.35 -28.24 -14.66
N LEU A 5 15.90 -28.58 -13.49
CA LEU A 5 15.31 -28.48 -12.16
C LEU A 5 14.81 -27.07 -11.88
N THR A 6 13.53 -26.96 -11.58
CA THR A 6 12.91 -25.76 -11.00
C THR A 6 13.09 -25.81 -9.49
N LYS A 7 13.94 -24.97 -8.94
CA LYS A 7 14.10 -24.80 -7.48
C LYS A 7 13.02 -23.85 -6.94
N PHE A 8 12.08 -24.42 -6.20
CA PHE A 8 11.17 -23.67 -5.33
C PHE A 8 11.95 -23.19 -4.09
N VAL A 9 12.00 -21.88 -3.89
CA VAL A 9 12.46 -21.29 -2.63
C VAL A 9 11.26 -21.18 -1.70
N ARG A 10 11.21 -22.06 -0.69
CA ARG A 10 10.33 -21.95 0.47
C ARG A 10 11.02 -21.05 1.51
N ALA A 11 10.45 -19.91 1.82
CA ALA A 11 10.86 -19.12 2.97
C ALA A 11 10.15 -19.67 4.22
N ALA A 12 10.93 -20.23 5.13
CA ALA A 12 10.48 -20.67 6.44
C ALA A 12 10.60 -19.49 7.42
N ALA A 13 9.50 -19.10 8.05
CA ALA A 13 9.49 -18.18 9.17
C ALA A 13 9.82 -18.94 10.44
N ALA A 14 10.95 -18.62 11.07
CA ALA A 14 11.32 -19.12 12.38
C ALA A 14 10.83 -18.15 13.45
N GLY A 15 9.95 -18.62 14.33
CA GLY A 15 9.53 -17.93 15.54
C GLY A 15 10.60 -18.03 16.64
N ALA A 16 10.87 -16.92 17.30
CA ALA A 16 11.65 -16.88 18.53
C ALA A 16 10.75 -16.38 19.66
N VAL A 17 10.52 -17.28 20.61
CA VAL A 17 9.92 -17.03 21.93
C VAL A 17 11.02 -16.52 22.83
N ILE A 18 10.83 -15.38 23.51
CA ILE A 18 11.67 -14.98 24.65
C ILE A 18 10.80 -14.58 25.82
N ALA A 19 11.21 -15.16 26.93
CA ALA A 19 10.57 -15.19 28.24
C ALA A 19 10.64 -13.85 28.99
N ALA A 20 9.67 -13.72 29.92
CA ALA A 20 9.55 -12.68 30.90
C ALA A 20 10.67 -12.74 31.96
N SER A 21 11.09 -11.58 32.46
CA SER A 21 11.71 -11.45 33.77
C SER A 21 11.11 -10.25 34.49
N ALA A 22 10.52 -10.57 35.63
CA ALA A 22 10.03 -9.66 36.63
C ALA A 22 11.19 -9.10 37.48
N GLY A 23 11.06 -7.83 37.90
CA GLY A 23 12.04 -7.22 38.80
C GLY A 23 11.52 -5.95 39.47
N CYS A 24 10.94 -6.14 40.64
CA CYS A 24 11.00 -5.41 41.90
C CYS A 24 10.84 -3.88 41.99
N SER A 25 9.87 -3.59 42.81
CA SER A 25 9.50 -2.40 43.57
C SER A 25 10.65 -1.63 44.27
N GLY A 26 10.52 -0.30 44.28
CA GLY A 26 11.23 0.59 45.20
C GLY A 26 10.40 1.85 45.42
N ALA A 27 9.62 1.86 46.50
CA ALA A 27 8.95 3.06 47.00
C ALA A 27 9.95 3.88 47.83
N VAL A 28 10.06 5.18 47.53
CA VAL A 28 10.67 6.17 48.43
C VAL A 28 9.74 7.38 48.49
N THR A 29 9.14 7.53 49.66
CA THR A 29 8.43 8.73 50.10
C THR A 29 9.46 9.79 50.50
N GLY A 30 9.30 10.97 49.94
CA GLY A 30 10.05 12.16 50.31
C GLY A 30 9.20 13.42 50.15
N THR A 31 8.64 13.89 51.26
CA THR A 31 8.01 15.18 51.44
C THR A 31 9.08 16.27 51.48
N GLY A 32 8.87 17.33 50.67
CA GLY A 32 9.72 18.52 50.67
C GLY A 32 9.04 19.68 50.00
N THR A 33 8.62 20.64 50.79
CA THR A 33 7.97 21.91 50.51
C THR A 33 8.87 22.92 49.77
N ALA A 34 8.22 23.79 49.04
CA ALA A 34 8.48 25.21 48.82
C ALA A 34 9.15 25.70 47.56
N SER A 35 8.36 26.47 46.83
CA SER A 35 8.63 27.78 46.20
C SER A 35 9.79 27.93 45.22
N GLY A 36 9.44 28.29 44.03
CA GLY A 36 10.35 28.91 43.07
C GLY A 36 9.73 28.94 41.68
N ALA A 37 8.94 29.94 41.38
CA ALA A 37 8.52 30.25 40.00
C ALA A 37 9.75 30.68 39.19
N ALA A 38 10.32 29.76 38.44
CA ALA A 38 11.21 30.07 37.32
C ALA A 38 10.50 29.64 36.07
N ALA A 39 10.05 30.61 35.30
CA ALA A 39 9.57 30.41 33.93
C ALA A 39 10.76 29.88 33.10
N GLY A 40 10.92 28.55 33.11
CA GLY A 40 11.83 27.86 32.23
C GLY A 40 11.25 27.91 30.83
N SER A 41 11.77 28.80 29.99
CA SER A 41 11.63 28.75 28.55
C SER A 41 12.21 27.40 28.09
N GLY A 42 11.36 26.38 28.06
CA GLY A 42 11.70 25.11 27.41
C GLY A 42 12.09 25.41 25.97
N PRO A 43 13.06 24.67 25.40
CA PRO A 43 13.43 24.89 24.01
C PRO A 43 12.13 24.78 23.18
N ALA A 44 11.83 25.85 22.43
CA ALA A 44 10.70 25.87 21.51
C ALA A 44 10.85 24.65 20.62
N ARG A 45 9.88 23.73 20.74
CA ARG A 45 9.80 22.54 19.90
C ARG A 45 9.79 23.08 18.47
N ALA A 46 10.92 22.90 17.75
CA ALA A 46 11.02 23.34 16.37
C ALA A 46 9.81 22.79 15.63
N ALA A 47 9.02 23.68 15.03
CA ALA A 47 7.87 23.27 14.23
C ALA A 47 8.39 22.27 13.18
N ALA A 48 7.69 21.14 13.04
CA ALA A 48 8.01 20.18 11.99
C ALA A 48 8.06 20.95 10.66
N PRO A 49 9.08 20.75 9.83
CA PRO A 49 9.15 21.44 8.54
C PRO A 49 7.87 21.15 7.76
N ALA A 50 7.27 22.21 7.19
CA ALA A 50 6.06 22.07 6.38
C ALA A 50 6.33 21.09 5.24
N GLU A 51 5.41 20.17 5.03
CA GLU A 51 5.50 19.17 3.96
C GLU A 51 5.52 19.91 2.61
N PRO A 52 6.47 19.61 1.71
CA PRO A 52 6.54 20.26 0.42
C PRO A 52 5.25 20.05 -0.40
N ALA A 53 4.74 21.11 -1.01
CA ALA A 53 3.52 21.02 -1.86
C ALA A 53 3.63 19.97 -2.97
N ALA A 54 4.85 19.62 -3.41
CA ALA A 54 5.10 18.54 -4.37
C ALA A 54 4.66 17.14 -3.87
N LEU A 55 4.59 16.96 -2.54
CA LEU A 55 4.15 15.70 -1.94
C LEU A 55 2.63 15.52 -1.94
N HIS A 56 1.87 16.62 -2.04
CA HIS A 56 0.41 16.55 -2.09
C HIS A 56 -0.14 16.11 -3.44
N ARG A 57 0.70 16.10 -4.48
CA ARG A 57 0.32 15.68 -5.83
C ARG A 57 1.15 14.49 -6.25
N LEU A 58 0.49 13.34 -6.39
CA LEU A 58 1.15 12.15 -6.89
C LEU A 58 1.69 12.37 -8.32
N PRO A 59 2.92 11.90 -8.62
CA PRO A 59 3.43 11.85 -9.98
C PRO A 59 2.46 11.10 -10.92
N PRO A 60 2.40 11.44 -12.22
CA PRO A 60 1.32 11.01 -13.10
C PRO A 60 1.06 9.51 -13.15
N VAL A 61 2.09 8.67 -13.33
CA VAL A 61 1.95 7.20 -13.35
C VAL A 61 1.59 6.68 -11.95
N THR A 62 2.24 7.22 -10.91
CA THR A 62 1.95 6.87 -9.52
C THR A 62 0.49 7.18 -9.17
N GLY A 63 -0.01 8.34 -9.58
CA GLY A 63 -1.41 8.72 -9.40
C GLY A 63 -2.39 7.74 -10.05
N LEU A 64 -2.09 7.26 -11.25
CA LEU A 64 -2.92 6.23 -11.89
C LEU A 64 -2.96 4.92 -11.10
N LEU A 65 -1.81 4.46 -10.59
CA LEU A 65 -1.70 3.18 -9.88
C LEU A 65 -2.30 3.19 -8.48
N PHE A 66 -2.11 4.30 -7.75
CA PHE A 66 -2.41 4.41 -6.32
C PHE A 66 -3.65 5.26 -6.00
N THR A 67 -4.37 5.75 -7.02
CA THR A 67 -5.70 6.31 -6.77
C THR A 67 -6.65 5.18 -6.35
N PRO A 68 -7.26 5.27 -5.17
CA PRO A 68 -8.11 4.20 -4.65
C PRO A 68 -9.38 4.02 -5.49
N HIS A 69 -9.72 2.77 -5.78
CA HIS A 69 -10.94 2.37 -6.48
C HIS A 69 -11.91 1.66 -5.51
N VAL A 70 -12.29 2.34 -4.42
CA VAL A 70 -13.07 1.75 -3.31
C VAL A 70 -14.38 1.16 -3.76
N ARG A 71 -15.15 1.88 -4.58
CA ARG A 71 -16.44 1.41 -5.09
C ARG A 71 -16.28 0.13 -5.91
N SER A 72 -15.23 0.08 -6.74
CA SER A 72 -14.93 -1.10 -7.55
C SER A 72 -14.52 -2.30 -6.68
N ALA A 73 -13.74 -2.08 -5.62
CA ALA A 73 -13.38 -3.11 -4.66
C ALA A 73 -14.60 -3.64 -3.90
N GLU A 74 -15.47 -2.75 -3.43
CA GLU A 74 -16.72 -3.13 -2.76
C GLU A 74 -17.65 -3.92 -3.69
N ALA A 75 -17.80 -3.48 -4.93
CA ALA A 75 -18.60 -4.19 -5.93
C ALA A 75 -18.03 -5.58 -6.25
N GLN A 76 -16.70 -5.70 -6.39
CA GLN A 76 -16.05 -7.00 -6.58
C GLN A 76 -16.33 -7.95 -5.42
N GLN A 77 -16.21 -7.47 -4.18
CA GLN A 77 -16.54 -8.28 -3.00
C GLN A 77 -18.00 -8.74 -3.01
N LYS A 78 -18.95 -7.85 -3.32
CA LYS A 78 -20.38 -8.21 -3.39
C LYS A 78 -20.65 -9.29 -4.44
N VAL A 79 -20.07 -9.18 -5.63
CA VAL A 79 -20.21 -10.20 -6.68
C VAL A 79 -19.60 -11.52 -6.22
N ALA A 80 -18.40 -11.52 -5.65
CA ALA A 80 -17.75 -12.72 -5.16
C ALA A 80 -18.53 -13.39 -4.03
N ILE A 81 -19.10 -12.62 -3.10
CA ILE A 81 -19.96 -13.15 -2.02
C ILE A 81 -21.21 -13.81 -2.60
N ALA A 82 -21.89 -13.18 -3.55
CA ALA A 82 -23.09 -13.75 -4.19
C ALA A 82 -22.76 -15.04 -4.94
N CYS A 83 -21.70 -15.04 -5.75
CA CYS A 83 -21.23 -16.21 -6.49
C CYS A 83 -20.87 -17.38 -5.56
N MET A 84 -20.24 -17.14 -4.43
CA MET A 84 -19.92 -18.18 -3.44
C MET A 84 -21.17 -18.70 -2.74
N ALA A 85 -22.13 -17.83 -2.43
CA ALA A 85 -23.42 -18.22 -1.85
C ALA A 85 -24.23 -19.13 -2.81
N GLU A 86 -24.26 -18.81 -4.09
CA GLU A 86 -24.89 -19.66 -5.13
C GLU A 86 -24.26 -21.05 -5.22
N ARG A 87 -22.97 -21.18 -4.85
CA ARG A 87 -22.24 -22.45 -4.77
C ARG A 87 -22.34 -23.13 -3.41
N GLY A 88 -23.14 -22.58 -2.48
CA GLY A 88 -23.37 -23.13 -1.15
C GLY A 88 -22.27 -22.82 -0.13
N TYR A 89 -21.42 -21.85 -0.40
CA TYR A 89 -20.33 -21.45 0.49
C TYR A 89 -20.56 -20.07 1.11
N ARG A 90 -20.16 -19.89 2.36
CA ARG A 90 -20.04 -18.58 2.97
C ARG A 90 -18.68 -17.99 2.64
N TYR A 91 -18.66 -16.74 2.14
CA TYR A 91 -17.45 -15.98 1.93
C TYR A 91 -17.57 -14.62 2.63
N ALA A 92 -16.64 -14.32 3.52
CA ALA A 92 -16.64 -13.10 4.33
C ALA A 92 -15.30 -12.36 4.14
N PRO A 93 -15.09 -11.67 3.01
CA PRO A 93 -13.88 -10.91 2.79
C PRO A 93 -13.80 -9.71 3.74
N VAL A 94 -12.57 -9.28 4.02
CA VAL A 94 -12.34 -8.02 4.73
C VAL A 94 -12.92 -6.87 3.91
N PRO A 95 -13.79 -6.02 4.48
CA PRO A 95 -14.30 -4.87 3.75
C PRO A 95 -13.16 -3.95 3.29
N PRO A 96 -13.24 -3.37 2.08
CA PRO A 96 -12.25 -2.40 1.64
C PRO A 96 -12.29 -1.17 2.57
N PRO A 97 -11.17 -0.49 2.80
CA PRO A 97 -11.12 0.69 3.63
C PRO A 97 -12.10 1.76 3.09
N ARG A 98 -12.94 2.30 3.96
CA ARG A 98 -14.02 3.23 3.57
C ARG A 98 -13.54 4.63 3.21
N ASN A 99 -12.37 5.04 3.70
CA ASN A 99 -11.79 6.36 3.46
C ASN A 99 -10.36 6.25 2.91
N PRO A 100 -10.20 6.03 1.60
CA PRO A 100 -8.87 5.99 1.00
C PRO A 100 -8.23 7.38 0.83
N GLY A 101 -8.94 8.45 1.11
CA GLY A 101 -8.47 9.85 1.07
C GLY A 101 -8.61 10.58 2.41
N GLY A 102 -9.03 9.90 3.49
CA GLY A 102 -8.89 10.41 4.84
C GLY A 102 -7.42 10.42 5.25
N GLU A 103 -7.04 11.19 6.28
CA GLU A 103 -5.67 11.45 6.78
C GLU A 103 -4.74 10.21 6.96
N GLY A 104 -4.94 9.13 6.24
CA GLY A 104 -4.19 7.87 6.25
C GLY A 104 -3.97 7.25 4.88
N GLY A 105 -4.36 7.92 3.79
CA GLY A 105 -4.14 7.43 2.42
C GLY A 105 -2.69 7.54 1.94
N ASP A 106 -1.86 8.25 2.67
CA ASP A 106 -0.45 8.45 2.32
C ASP A 106 0.42 7.21 2.62
N ASP A 107 -0.03 6.31 3.51
CA ASP A 107 0.75 5.15 3.92
C ASP A 107 0.84 4.04 2.85
N GLU A 108 -0.08 4.04 1.88
CA GLU A 108 -0.08 3.05 0.79
C GLU A 108 0.69 3.51 -0.45
N ARG A 109 1.04 4.80 -0.53
CA ARG A 109 1.83 5.29 -1.65
C ARG A 109 3.30 4.90 -1.48
N PRO A 110 3.99 4.57 -2.59
CA PRO A 110 5.41 4.31 -2.51
C PRO A 110 6.18 5.57 -2.11
N GLN A 111 7.14 5.42 -1.21
CA GLN A 111 8.09 6.45 -0.80
C GLN A 111 9.46 6.16 -1.44
N PRO A 112 9.62 6.44 -2.75
CA PRO A 112 10.81 6.02 -3.50
C PRO A 112 12.09 6.76 -3.08
N PHE A 113 11.97 7.83 -2.32
CA PHE A 113 13.08 8.69 -1.89
C PHE A 113 13.35 8.61 -0.38
N GLY A 114 12.96 7.51 0.25
CA GLY A 114 13.15 7.28 1.67
C GLY A 114 12.08 7.94 2.54
N LEU A 115 12.40 8.19 3.81
CA LEU A 115 11.46 8.76 4.77
C LEU A 115 10.97 10.15 4.31
N GLU A 116 9.66 10.38 4.32
CA GLU A 116 9.07 11.63 3.84
C GLU A 116 8.42 12.46 4.95
N SER A 117 7.97 11.82 6.03
CA SER A 117 7.44 12.50 7.21
C SER A 117 7.73 11.71 8.48
N THR A 118 7.64 12.38 9.64
CA THR A 118 7.64 11.74 10.96
C THR A 118 6.24 11.33 11.40
N ALA A 119 5.22 11.62 10.60
CA ALA A 119 3.88 11.15 10.93
C ALA A 119 3.97 9.63 11.15
N PRO A 120 3.41 9.11 12.25
CA PRO A 120 3.37 7.68 12.43
C PRO A 120 2.69 7.13 11.16
N PRO A 121 3.19 6.02 10.59
CA PRO A 121 2.32 5.24 9.76
C PRO A 121 1.06 5.07 10.60
N ARG A 122 -0.07 5.56 10.08
CA ARG A 122 -1.35 5.45 10.78
C ARG A 122 -1.41 4.02 11.24
N ALA A 123 -1.74 3.82 12.53
CA ALA A 123 -1.87 2.48 13.09
C ALA A 123 -2.63 1.69 12.03
N ALA A 124 -1.95 0.76 11.40
CA ALA A 124 -2.50 0.05 10.25
C ALA A 124 -3.90 -0.34 10.67
N ALA A 125 -4.88 0.08 9.89
CA ALA A 125 -6.28 -0.26 10.19
C ALA A 125 -6.23 -1.70 10.65
N PRO A 126 -6.72 -2.05 11.86
CA PRO A 126 -6.32 -3.24 12.58
C PRO A 126 -6.07 -4.30 11.55
N THR A 127 -4.82 -4.67 11.39
CA THR A 127 -4.44 -5.68 10.40
C THR A 127 -5.35 -6.80 10.78
N VAL A 128 -6.43 -6.95 9.99
CA VAL A 128 -7.28 -8.09 10.16
C VAL A 128 -6.26 -9.19 10.06
N SER A 129 -5.95 -9.74 11.22
CA SER A 129 -4.95 -10.80 11.36
C SER A 129 -5.15 -11.69 10.18
N PRO A 130 -4.12 -11.98 9.37
CA PRO A 130 -4.30 -12.83 8.20
C PRO A 130 -5.21 -13.93 8.67
N GLU A 131 -6.42 -13.95 8.11
CA GLU A 131 -7.56 -14.71 8.62
C GLU A 131 -7.03 -16.07 9.07
N ALA A 132 -7.18 -16.36 10.36
CA ALA A 132 -6.54 -17.55 10.94
C ALA A 132 -6.81 -18.70 9.98
N PRO A 133 -5.82 -19.49 9.61
CA PRO A 133 -5.97 -20.50 8.56
C PRO A 133 -7.27 -21.27 8.81
N PRO A 134 -8.08 -21.54 7.79
CA PRO A 134 -9.38 -22.13 7.95
C PRO A 134 -9.28 -23.34 8.88
N ARG A 135 -10.18 -23.44 9.85
CA ARG A 135 -10.14 -24.55 10.81
C ARG A 135 -10.16 -25.87 10.04
N PRO A 136 -9.25 -26.81 10.37
CA PRO A 136 -9.26 -28.13 9.74
C PRO A 136 -10.67 -28.73 9.80
N GLY A 137 -11.21 -29.16 8.64
CA GLY A 137 -12.56 -29.73 8.53
C GLY A 137 -13.68 -28.68 8.30
N SER A 138 -13.38 -27.37 8.29
CA SER A 138 -14.37 -26.38 7.84
C SER A 138 -14.52 -26.42 6.31
N PRO A 139 -15.68 -25.99 5.75
CA PRO A 139 -15.86 -25.88 4.30
C PRO A 139 -14.75 -25.08 3.62
N GLU A 140 -14.27 -24.00 4.26
CA GLU A 140 -13.25 -23.09 3.76
C GLU A 140 -11.86 -23.77 3.64
N SER A 141 -11.64 -24.90 4.34
CA SER A 141 -10.40 -25.67 4.26
C SER A 141 -10.37 -26.70 3.12
N THR A 142 -11.43 -26.77 2.32
CA THR A 142 -11.56 -27.77 1.26
C THR A 142 -11.05 -27.29 -0.10
N ASP A 143 -10.52 -28.20 -0.92
CA ASP A 143 -10.15 -27.91 -2.31
C ASP A 143 -11.35 -27.46 -3.15
N ALA A 144 -12.55 -27.91 -2.81
CA ALA A 144 -13.79 -27.51 -3.48
C ALA A 144 -14.09 -26.02 -3.24
N TYR A 145 -13.94 -25.55 -2.01
CA TYR A 145 -14.06 -24.13 -1.67
C TYR A 145 -12.99 -23.31 -2.40
N ALA A 146 -11.73 -23.73 -2.32
CA ALA A 146 -10.62 -23.04 -2.98
C ALA A 146 -10.87 -22.94 -4.50
N ARG A 147 -11.30 -24.01 -5.15
CA ARG A 147 -11.68 -23.98 -6.58
C ARG A 147 -12.88 -23.08 -6.85
N ALA A 148 -13.89 -23.09 -6.00
CA ALA A 148 -15.04 -22.21 -6.15
C ALA A 148 -14.63 -20.73 -6.09
N LEU A 149 -13.76 -20.35 -5.17
CA LEU A 149 -13.32 -18.96 -4.96
C LEU A 149 -12.24 -18.55 -5.96
N PHE A 150 -11.15 -19.31 -6.04
CA PHE A 150 -9.95 -18.97 -6.81
C PHE A 150 -9.92 -19.56 -8.22
N GLY A 151 -10.84 -20.49 -8.54
CA GLY A 151 -10.85 -21.16 -9.83
C GLY A 151 -9.92 -22.37 -9.92
N ASP A 152 -9.84 -22.93 -11.13
CA ASP A 152 -8.97 -24.05 -11.44
C ASP A 152 -7.55 -23.56 -11.75
N GLU A 153 -6.54 -24.12 -11.09
CA GLU A 153 -5.13 -23.78 -11.34
C GLU A 153 -4.71 -24.05 -12.80
N ALA A 154 -5.30 -25.03 -13.45
CA ALA A 154 -5.05 -25.32 -14.86
C ALA A 154 -5.62 -24.27 -15.82
N ARG A 155 -6.56 -23.44 -15.35
CA ARG A 155 -7.24 -22.41 -16.15
C ARG A 155 -6.75 -20.99 -15.88
N ARG A 156 -5.52 -20.85 -15.42
CA ARG A 156 -4.95 -19.53 -15.21
C ARG A 156 -4.73 -18.80 -16.53
N VAL A 157 -4.94 -17.48 -16.47
CA VAL A 157 -4.66 -16.55 -17.57
C VAL A 157 -3.48 -15.65 -17.17
N THR A 158 -2.62 -15.34 -18.13
CA THR A 158 -1.41 -14.56 -17.86
C THR A 158 -1.39 -13.29 -18.69
N ALA A 159 -1.30 -12.15 -18.02
CA ALA A 159 -0.99 -10.88 -18.66
C ALA A 159 0.53 -10.61 -18.59
N ARG A 160 1.07 -10.00 -19.64
CA ARG A 160 2.51 -9.73 -19.78
C ARG A 160 2.75 -8.26 -20.02
N GLY A 161 3.71 -7.69 -19.29
CA GLY A 161 4.36 -6.42 -19.57
C GLY A 161 5.58 -6.60 -20.47
N LEU A 162 6.59 -5.77 -20.28
CA LEU A 162 7.90 -5.92 -20.94
C LEU A 162 8.78 -6.94 -20.23
N ARG A 163 8.80 -6.88 -18.90
CA ARG A 163 9.66 -7.69 -18.02
C ARG A 163 8.84 -8.56 -17.06
N LEU A 164 7.69 -8.05 -16.64
CA LEU A 164 6.85 -8.70 -15.65
C LEU A 164 5.71 -9.47 -16.30
N SER A 165 5.32 -10.55 -15.67
CA SER A 165 4.10 -11.28 -15.99
C SER A 165 3.33 -11.58 -14.72
N VAL A 166 2.01 -11.50 -14.81
CA VAL A 166 1.11 -11.82 -13.69
C VAL A 166 0.07 -12.82 -14.16
N SER A 167 -0.01 -13.94 -13.46
CA SER A 167 -1.03 -14.95 -13.65
C SER A 167 -2.17 -14.76 -12.66
N ARG A 168 -3.39 -14.82 -13.17
CA ARG A 168 -4.63 -14.71 -12.39
C ARG A 168 -5.52 -15.92 -12.67
N PRO A 169 -6.43 -16.28 -11.77
CA PRO A 169 -7.45 -17.29 -12.06
C PRO A 169 -8.24 -16.89 -13.32
N GLY A 170 -8.45 -17.88 -14.21
CA GLY A 170 -9.27 -17.69 -15.41
C GLY A 170 -10.77 -17.86 -15.12
N ASP A 171 -11.11 -18.55 -14.05
CA ASP A 171 -12.45 -18.85 -13.58
C ASP A 171 -12.54 -18.74 -12.04
N GLY A 172 -13.65 -19.17 -11.44
CA GLY A 172 -13.96 -19.01 -10.02
C GLY A 172 -14.59 -17.66 -9.71
N CYS A 173 -15.08 -17.49 -8.46
CA CYS A 173 -15.88 -16.33 -8.08
C CYS A 173 -15.10 -15.01 -8.11
N LEU A 174 -13.80 -15.02 -7.84
CA LEU A 174 -12.96 -13.81 -7.97
C LEU A 174 -12.80 -13.40 -9.43
N ALA A 175 -12.60 -14.36 -10.33
CA ALA A 175 -12.50 -14.10 -11.76
C ALA A 175 -13.83 -13.62 -12.35
N GLU A 176 -14.95 -14.18 -11.89
CA GLU A 176 -16.30 -13.73 -12.25
C GLU A 176 -16.55 -12.28 -11.81
N ALA A 177 -16.16 -11.93 -10.57
CA ALA A 177 -16.27 -10.57 -10.06
C ALA A 177 -15.47 -9.57 -10.89
N GLU A 178 -14.22 -9.88 -11.23
CA GLU A 178 -13.41 -9.03 -12.14
C GLU A 178 -14.06 -8.91 -13.52
N THR A 179 -14.58 -10.02 -14.07
CA THR A 179 -15.23 -10.05 -15.37
C THR A 179 -16.54 -9.26 -15.37
N ARG A 180 -17.31 -9.30 -14.28
CA ARG A 180 -18.54 -8.50 -14.13
C ARG A 180 -18.28 -7.00 -14.25
N LEU A 181 -17.15 -6.51 -13.72
CA LEU A 181 -16.81 -5.10 -13.76
C LEU A 181 -16.07 -4.68 -15.03
N LEU A 182 -15.22 -5.53 -15.59
CA LEU A 182 -14.34 -5.19 -16.69
C LEU A 182 -14.74 -5.84 -18.03
N GLY A 183 -15.57 -6.88 -18.01
CA GLY A 183 -15.96 -7.66 -19.19
C GLY A 183 -14.74 -8.23 -19.91
N ASP A 184 -14.75 -8.09 -21.22
CA ASP A 184 -13.66 -8.44 -22.13
C ASP A 184 -12.37 -7.62 -21.92
N GLY A 185 -12.47 -6.48 -21.23
CA GLY A 185 -11.33 -5.62 -20.87
C GLY A 185 -10.47 -6.13 -19.71
N ARG A 186 -10.86 -7.20 -19.00
CA ARG A 186 -10.17 -7.72 -17.82
C ARG A 186 -8.67 -7.96 -18.04
N MET A 187 -8.31 -8.66 -19.11
CA MET A 187 -6.89 -8.94 -19.40
C MET A 187 -6.12 -7.70 -19.81
N ARG A 188 -6.75 -6.80 -20.59
CA ARG A 188 -6.12 -5.52 -20.94
C ARG A 188 -5.92 -4.63 -19.74
N TRP A 189 -6.87 -4.59 -18.78
CA TRP A 189 -6.72 -3.90 -17.51
C TRP A 189 -5.48 -4.37 -16.74
N LEU A 190 -5.32 -5.68 -16.60
CA LEU A 190 -4.15 -6.24 -15.92
C LEU A 190 -2.85 -5.90 -16.64
N GLN A 191 -2.83 -6.00 -17.97
CA GLN A 191 -1.67 -5.64 -18.79
C GLN A 191 -1.29 -4.16 -18.64
N VAL A 192 -2.27 -3.25 -18.67
CA VAL A 192 -2.04 -1.81 -18.48
C VAL A 192 -1.46 -1.52 -17.10
N ARG A 193 -1.98 -2.17 -16.04
CA ARG A 193 -1.43 -2.04 -14.69
C ARG A 193 0.02 -2.50 -14.60
N ILE A 194 0.37 -3.64 -15.21
CA ILE A 194 1.75 -4.15 -15.24
C ILE A 194 2.66 -3.13 -15.95
N ARG A 195 2.23 -2.57 -17.08
CA ARG A 195 3.00 -1.58 -17.83
C ARG A 195 3.22 -0.29 -17.04
N LEU A 196 2.19 0.20 -16.34
CA LEU A 196 2.32 1.36 -15.45
C LEU A 196 3.26 1.09 -14.28
N PHE A 197 3.21 -0.12 -13.70
CA PHE A 197 4.12 -0.51 -12.62
C PHE A 197 5.58 -0.56 -13.10
N GLU A 198 5.85 -1.16 -14.28
CA GLU A 198 7.17 -1.14 -14.91
C GLU A 198 7.66 0.28 -15.17
N ALA A 199 6.78 1.15 -15.67
CA ALA A 199 7.10 2.55 -15.93
C ALA A 199 7.42 3.35 -14.66
N GLN A 200 6.73 3.06 -13.56
CA GLN A 200 7.03 3.69 -12.26
C GLN A 200 8.44 3.31 -11.78
N GLU A 201 8.80 2.04 -11.89
CA GLU A 201 10.12 1.56 -11.47
C GLU A 201 11.24 2.10 -12.38
N ASP A 202 11.02 2.13 -13.70
CA ASP A 202 11.97 2.72 -14.66
C ASP A 202 12.14 4.23 -14.42
N ALA A 203 11.04 4.93 -14.12
CA ALA A 203 11.10 6.37 -13.84
C ALA A 203 11.94 6.67 -12.60
N ARG A 204 11.86 5.85 -11.55
CA ARG A 204 12.70 6.00 -10.37
C ARG A 204 14.18 5.88 -10.72
N GLN A 205 14.55 4.86 -11.49
CA GLN A 205 15.94 4.65 -11.93
C GLN A 205 16.44 5.77 -12.86
N GLU A 206 15.55 6.34 -13.67
CA GLU A 206 15.90 7.45 -14.55
C GLU A 206 16.14 8.74 -13.78
N VAL A 207 15.39 8.99 -12.70
CA VAL A 207 15.62 10.14 -11.80
C VAL A 207 17.02 10.08 -11.17
N GLU A 208 17.54 8.91 -10.83
CA GLU A 208 18.89 8.76 -10.28
C GLU A 208 19.99 9.25 -11.24
N LYS A 209 19.72 9.32 -12.55
CA LYS A 209 20.63 9.83 -13.57
C LYS A 209 20.49 11.34 -13.78
N ASP A 210 19.42 11.96 -13.30
CA ASP A 210 19.16 13.39 -13.47
C ASP A 210 20.20 14.24 -12.71
N SER A 211 20.75 15.25 -13.40
CA SER A 211 21.81 16.08 -12.81
C SER A 211 21.34 16.93 -11.62
N ALA A 212 20.09 17.43 -11.66
CA ALA A 212 19.52 18.20 -10.56
C ALA A 212 19.25 17.31 -9.34
N PHE A 213 18.77 16.10 -9.57
CA PHE A 213 18.59 15.11 -8.50
C PHE A 213 19.93 14.72 -7.86
N ARG A 214 20.96 14.46 -8.65
CA ARG A 214 22.31 14.18 -8.13
C ARG A 214 22.88 15.34 -7.33
N ALA A 215 22.69 16.57 -7.81
CA ALA A 215 23.16 17.76 -7.10
C ALA A 215 22.43 17.95 -5.75
N VAL A 216 21.11 17.73 -5.68
CA VAL A 216 20.38 17.82 -4.41
C VAL A 216 20.76 16.70 -3.45
N THR A 217 21.03 15.49 -3.96
CA THR A 217 21.51 14.36 -3.17
C THR A 217 22.89 14.67 -2.54
N THR A 218 23.78 15.31 -3.28
CA THR A 218 25.08 15.76 -2.75
C THR A 218 24.89 16.76 -1.60
N ARG A 219 24.04 17.78 -1.75
CA ARG A 219 23.74 18.73 -0.68
C ARG A 219 23.13 18.06 0.54
N TRP A 220 22.23 17.09 0.33
CA TRP A 220 21.66 16.31 1.42
C TRP A 220 22.73 15.52 2.18
N ARG A 221 23.66 14.83 1.48
CA ARG A 221 24.79 14.12 2.12
C ARG A 221 25.65 15.06 2.97
N GLU A 222 26.02 16.22 2.43
CA GLU A 222 26.77 17.23 3.17
C GLU A 222 26.05 17.70 4.44
N CYS A 223 24.72 17.84 4.39
CA CYS A 223 23.92 18.16 5.55
C CYS A 223 23.94 17.02 6.58
N MET A 224 23.78 15.77 6.15
CA MET A 224 23.87 14.59 7.02
C MET A 224 25.24 14.44 7.65
N ASP A 225 26.31 14.67 6.90
CA ASP A 225 27.70 14.67 7.42
C ASP A 225 27.89 15.73 8.52
N ARG A 226 27.36 16.96 8.34
CA ARG A 226 27.37 17.98 9.39
C ARG A 226 26.60 17.58 10.64
N ALA A 227 25.58 16.74 10.50
CA ALA A 227 24.85 16.14 11.61
C ALA A 227 25.56 14.91 12.24
N GLY A 228 26.76 14.56 11.77
CA GLY A 228 27.53 13.41 12.25
C GLY A 228 27.03 12.05 11.74
N ILE A 229 26.21 12.03 10.71
CA ILE A 229 25.59 10.82 10.18
C ILE A 229 26.14 10.54 8.79
N LYS A 230 26.88 9.43 8.65
CA LYS A 230 27.37 8.94 7.36
C LYS A 230 26.26 8.19 6.64
N ALA A 231 25.81 8.71 5.49
CA ALA A 231 24.77 8.10 4.67
C ALA A 231 25.00 8.36 3.18
N GLU A 232 24.79 7.35 2.35
CA GLU A 232 24.97 7.45 0.91
C GLU A 232 23.69 7.97 0.20
N ASP A 233 22.53 7.52 0.66
CA ASP A 233 21.24 7.94 0.13
C ASP A 233 20.12 7.81 1.19
N PRO A 234 18.99 8.58 1.03
CA PRO A 234 17.88 8.54 1.99
C PRO A 234 17.16 7.20 2.11
N VAL A 235 17.15 6.37 1.06
CA VAL A 235 16.52 5.04 1.10
C VAL A 235 17.33 4.10 1.99
N GLN A 236 18.66 4.21 1.95
CA GLN A 236 19.54 3.48 2.86
C GLN A 236 19.28 3.89 4.32
N VAL A 237 19.13 5.20 4.57
CA VAL A 237 18.77 5.70 5.91
C VAL A 237 17.45 5.08 6.37
N GLN A 238 16.40 5.14 5.57
CA GLN A 238 15.11 4.56 5.91
C GLN A 238 15.22 3.05 6.23
N ARG A 239 15.99 2.30 5.45
CA ARG A 239 16.21 0.85 5.65
C ARG A 239 17.01 0.54 6.93
N SER A 240 17.83 1.46 7.39
CA SER A 240 18.61 1.28 8.62
C SER A 240 17.79 1.45 9.90
N LEU A 241 16.63 2.11 9.81
CA LEU A 241 15.71 2.30 10.93
C LEU A 241 14.95 1.01 11.21
N ARG A 242 15.20 0.43 12.38
CA ARG A 242 14.75 -0.94 12.74
C ARG A 242 13.34 -1.00 13.31
N SER A 243 12.83 0.12 13.83
CA SER A 243 11.53 0.17 14.47
C SER A 243 10.72 1.39 14.03
N ASP A 244 9.41 1.34 14.23
CA ASP A 244 8.53 2.49 13.99
C ASP A 244 8.84 3.64 14.95
N GLU A 245 9.34 3.35 16.13
CA GLU A 245 9.80 4.37 17.08
C GLU A 245 11.02 5.12 16.55
N GLU A 246 12.03 4.41 16.03
CA GLU A 246 13.20 5.03 15.42
C GLU A 246 12.81 5.92 14.22
N ARG A 247 11.81 5.51 13.42
CA ARG A 247 11.28 6.31 12.31
C ARG A 247 10.58 7.58 12.78
N ARG A 248 9.86 7.52 13.91
CA ARG A 248 9.10 8.65 14.44
C ARG A 248 9.93 9.64 15.23
N THR A 249 10.82 9.16 16.08
CA THR A 249 11.49 9.96 17.12
C THR A 249 13.00 9.83 17.10
N GLY A 250 13.54 8.92 16.29
CA GLY A 250 14.98 8.67 16.24
C GLY A 250 15.76 9.87 15.70
N PRO A 251 16.96 10.13 16.25
CA PRO A 251 17.77 11.27 15.84
C PRO A 251 18.21 11.19 14.36
N VAL A 252 18.40 9.99 13.82
CA VAL A 252 18.76 9.77 12.43
C VAL A 252 17.60 10.14 11.51
N ALA A 253 16.36 9.73 11.83
CA ALA A 253 15.17 10.09 11.09
C ALA A 253 14.91 11.61 11.12
N ALA A 254 15.07 12.23 12.30
CA ALA A 254 14.91 13.67 12.45
C ALA A 254 15.97 14.45 11.64
N ALA A 255 17.21 13.99 11.59
CA ALA A 255 18.27 14.59 10.79
C ALA A 255 17.99 14.43 9.29
N ASP A 256 17.58 13.25 8.83
CA ASP A 256 17.22 13.00 7.43
C ASP A 256 16.13 13.95 6.94
N LEU A 257 15.02 14.04 7.68
CA LEU A 257 13.91 14.93 7.32
C LEU A 257 14.30 16.40 7.33
N ARG A 258 15.07 16.84 8.33
CA ARG A 258 15.58 18.20 8.38
C ARG A 258 16.48 18.49 7.17
N CYS A 259 17.44 17.62 6.86
CA CYS A 259 18.34 17.78 5.73
C CYS A 259 17.60 17.77 4.39
N LYS A 260 16.55 16.95 4.23
CA LYS A 260 15.67 16.97 3.06
C LYS A 260 14.95 18.32 2.92
N ALA A 261 14.44 18.87 4.02
CA ALA A 261 13.76 20.16 4.02
C ALA A 261 14.74 21.31 3.69
N GLU A 262 15.91 21.37 4.35
CA GLU A 262 16.93 22.40 4.13
C GLU A 262 17.45 22.43 2.68
N THR A 263 17.58 21.27 2.06
CA THR A 263 18.15 21.15 0.70
C THR A 263 17.10 21.18 -0.42
N GLY A 264 15.82 21.11 -0.10
CA GLY A 264 14.73 20.96 -1.08
C GLY A 264 14.76 19.59 -1.78
N TYR A 265 15.28 18.57 -1.09
CA TYR A 265 15.51 17.23 -1.67
C TYR A 265 14.22 16.62 -2.23
N LEU A 266 13.17 16.52 -1.41
CA LEU A 266 11.91 15.87 -1.83
C LEU A 266 11.22 16.67 -2.95
N THR A 267 11.22 17.99 -2.90
CA THR A 267 10.66 18.83 -3.97
C THR A 267 11.34 18.53 -5.30
N THR A 268 12.67 18.58 -5.34
CA THR A 268 13.44 18.27 -6.56
C THR A 268 13.18 16.84 -7.03
N ALA A 269 13.22 15.86 -6.12
CA ALA A 269 13.03 14.45 -6.45
C ALA A 269 11.67 14.17 -7.10
N TYR A 270 10.59 14.70 -6.51
CA TYR A 270 9.23 14.51 -7.03
C TYR A 270 8.95 15.30 -8.31
N GLU A 271 9.50 16.49 -8.47
CA GLU A 271 9.40 17.22 -9.74
C GLU A 271 10.08 16.45 -10.90
N ARG A 272 11.28 15.89 -10.64
CA ARG A 272 11.97 15.07 -11.64
C ARG A 272 11.22 13.78 -11.94
N LEU A 273 10.71 13.11 -10.90
CA LEU A 273 9.90 11.90 -11.07
C LEU A 273 8.63 12.18 -11.89
N ALA A 274 7.93 13.27 -11.57
CA ALA A 274 6.74 13.66 -12.32
C ALA A 274 7.05 13.94 -13.80
N ALA A 275 8.15 14.65 -14.07
CA ALA A 275 8.58 14.94 -15.44
C ALA A 275 8.94 13.67 -16.23
N VAL A 276 9.63 12.71 -15.60
CA VAL A 276 9.97 11.43 -16.25
C VAL A 276 8.70 10.62 -16.53
N GLN A 277 7.82 10.51 -15.54
CA GLN A 277 6.57 9.76 -15.70
C GLN A 277 5.64 10.38 -16.75
N GLN A 278 5.60 11.74 -16.84
CA GLN A 278 4.80 12.41 -17.86
C GLN A 278 5.35 12.11 -19.25
N ARG A 279 6.66 12.24 -19.47
CA ARG A 279 7.28 11.89 -20.77
C ARG A 279 6.99 10.45 -21.17
N TRP A 280 6.99 9.53 -20.21
CA TRP A 280 6.66 8.14 -20.48
C TRP A 280 5.21 7.99 -20.93
N LEU A 281 4.25 8.65 -20.28
CA LEU A 281 2.84 8.63 -20.66
C LEU A 281 2.62 9.25 -22.04
N ASP A 282 3.32 10.34 -22.36
CA ASP A 282 3.26 10.99 -23.68
C ASP A 282 3.78 10.08 -24.78
N ALA A 283 4.80 9.27 -24.49
CA ALA A 283 5.33 8.25 -25.40
C ALA A 283 4.45 6.98 -25.52
N HIS A 284 3.50 6.78 -24.59
CA HIS A 284 2.63 5.60 -24.52
C HIS A 284 1.14 6.02 -24.40
N PRO A 285 0.60 6.78 -25.38
CA PRO A 285 -0.75 7.33 -25.27
C PRO A 285 -1.85 6.27 -25.26
N ASP A 286 -1.59 5.08 -25.79
CA ASP A 286 -2.47 3.91 -25.72
C ASP A 286 -2.70 3.45 -24.30
N ILE A 287 -1.66 3.41 -23.45
CA ILE A 287 -1.76 3.02 -22.05
C ILE A 287 -2.64 3.99 -21.27
N GLY A 288 -2.41 5.31 -21.42
CA GLY A 288 -3.22 6.32 -20.75
C GLY A 288 -4.70 6.30 -21.20
N ARG A 289 -4.94 6.07 -22.48
CA ARG A 289 -6.29 5.97 -23.07
C ARG A 289 -7.02 4.73 -22.56
N ASP A 290 -6.35 3.58 -22.57
CA ASP A 290 -6.93 2.32 -22.10
C ASP A 290 -7.20 2.34 -20.61
N TRP A 291 -6.30 2.92 -19.81
CA TRP A 291 -6.54 3.16 -18.39
C TRP A 291 -7.83 3.94 -18.16
N LYS A 292 -7.99 5.10 -18.80
CA LYS A 292 -9.19 5.94 -18.64
C LYS A 292 -10.47 5.20 -19.04
N LYS A 293 -10.44 4.50 -20.18
CA LYS A 293 -11.58 3.73 -20.66
C LYS A 293 -11.98 2.60 -19.73
N LEU A 294 -10.99 1.82 -19.26
CA LEU A 294 -11.23 0.66 -18.41
C LEU A 294 -11.61 1.06 -16.98
N SER A 295 -11.02 2.13 -16.44
CA SER A 295 -11.42 2.69 -15.13
C SER A 295 -12.87 3.19 -15.17
N ALA A 296 -13.25 3.95 -16.22
CA ALA A 296 -14.61 4.44 -16.36
C ALA A 296 -15.63 3.29 -16.48
N ARG A 297 -15.28 2.23 -17.23
CA ARG A 297 -16.12 1.02 -17.33
C ARG A 297 -16.30 0.34 -15.99
N GLN A 298 -15.18 0.16 -15.26
CA GLN A 298 -15.17 -0.48 -13.95
C GLN A 298 -16.02 0.30 -12.94
N GLU A 299 -15.88 1.62 -12.87
CA GLU A 299 -16.66 2.49 -11.99
C GLU A 299 -18.16 2.47 -12.32
N LYS A 300 -18.52 2.50 -13.62
CA LYS A 300 -19.90 2.39 -14.06
C LYS A 300 -20.51 1.05 -13.62
N ALA A 301 -19.86 -0.06 -13.93
CA ALA A 301 -20.32 -1.40 -13.55
C ALA A 301 -20.38 -1.58 -12.01
N ALA A 302 -19.43 -1.00 -11.28
CA ALA A 302 -19.48 -0.99 -9.83
C ALA A 302 -20.72 -0.26 -9.29
N GLY A 303 -21.05 0.89 -9.87
CA GLY A 303 -22.28 1.63 -9.53
C GLY A 303 -23.55 0.78 -9.73
N GLU A 304 -23.64 0.06 -10.83
CA GLU A 304 -24.77 -0.83 -11.15
C GLU A 304 -24.87 -1.98 -10.14
N VAL A 305 -23.75 -2.65 -9.81
CA VAL A 305 -23.70 -3.74 -8.82
C VAL A 305 -24.12 -3.23 -7.42
N LEU A 306 -23.65 -2.06 -7.02
CA LEU A 306 -23.95 -1.51 -5.70
C LEU A 306 -25.43 -1.07 -5.59
N ALA A 307 -26.01 -0.51 -6.66
CA ALA A 307 -27.41 -0.09 -6.70
C ALA A 307 -28.39 -1.28 -6.62
N THR A 308 -28.12 -2.36 -7.34
CA THR A 308 -28.98 -3.58 -7.31
C THR A 308 -28.99 -4.25 -5.94
N ALA A 309 -27.88 -4.20 -5.20
CA ALA A 309 -27.83 -4.75 -3.84
C ALA A 309 -28.61 -3.94 -2.80
N THR A 310 -28.81 -2.63 -3.04
CA THR A 310 -29.62 -1.78 -2.14
C THR A 310 -31.12 -1.93 -2.38
N ALA A 311 -31.51 -2.39 -3.57
CA ALA A 311 -32.91 -2.57 -3.97
C ALA A 311 -33.50 -3.94 -3.61
N ALA A 312 -32.72 -4.87 -3.03
CA ALA A 312 -33.24 -6.15 -2.58
C ALA A 312 -34.24 -5.92 -1.41
N PRO A 313 -35.52 -6.34 -1.52
CA PRO A 313 -36.50 -6.08 -0.49
C PRO A 313 -36.12 -6.80 0.80
N SER A 314 -36.15 -6.08 1.91
CA SER A 314 -36.11 -6.68 3.24
C SER A 314 -37.27 -7.68 3.31
N THR A 315 -36.96 -8.97 3.29
CA THR A 315 -37.97 -10.02 3.47
C THR A 315 -38.61 -9.81 4.84
N THR A 316 -39.80 -9.18 4.86
CA THR A 316 -40.60 -9.07 6.04
C THR A 316 -40.97 -10.50 6.47
N THR A 317 -40.30 -10.98 7.49
CA THR A 317 -40.68 -12.21 8.16
C THR A 317 -42.06 -12.01 8.76
N THR A 318 -43.10 -12.47 8.06
CA THR A 318 -44.45 -12.55 8.61
C THR A 318 -44.40 -13.59 9.73
N VAL A 319 -44.34 -13.09 10.96
CA VAL A 319 -44.49 -13.96 12.15
C VAL A 319 -45.95 -14.42 12.15
N PHE A 320 -46.16 -15.66 11.74
CA PHE A 320 -47.41 -16.37 12.00
C PHE A 320 -47.55 -16.57 13.52
N ARG A 321 -48.46 -15.88 14.12
CA ARG A 321 -48.81 -16.07 15.54
C ARG A 321 -49.93 -17.15 15.57
N PRO A 322 -49.79 -18.24 16.36
CA PRO A 322 -50.78 -19.28 16.50
C PRO A 322 -52.03 -18.77 17.24
#